data_7568ce74f2ad9d11b2715d2a57e2925e
#
_entry.id   7568ce74f2ad9d11b2715d2a57e2925e
#
_cell.length_a   1.000
_cell.length_b   1.000
_cell.length_c   1.000
_cell.angle_alpha   90.00
_cell.angle_beta   90.00
_cell.angle_gamma   90.00
#
_symmetry.space_group_name_H-M   'P 1'
#
loop_
_entity.id
_entity.type
_entity.pdbx_description
1 polymer ?
#
loop_
_entity_poly.entity_id
_entity_poly.type
_entity_poly.pdbx_seq_one_letter_code
_entity_poly.pdbx_strand_id
1 'polypeptide(L)'
;MAEIKTILVVEDDRFIGEMYVRSLKREGFEVDWVITGTDGYKTAVSKPYDLILLDIMLPEEQGTQVLIRLRGEKDMIPLSRVIVLTNFDQDDQSRMAMESKADGYLIKADITPRKLIEIVKQMTTVTP
;
A
#
# COMPACT_ATOMS: atom_id res chain seq x y z
N MET A 1 -6.95 19.31 -0.86
CA MET A 1 -6.26 18.08 -0.44
C MET A 1 -6.53 17.85 1.03
N ALA A 2 -6.83 16.62 1.38
CA ALA A 2 -7.16 16.24 2.74
C ALA A 2 -6.15 15.26 3.31
N GLU A 3 -6.21 15.04 4.60
CA GLU A 3 -5.38 14.03 5.26
C GLU A 3 -5.88 12.63 4.90
N ILE A 4 -4.97 11.67 4.93
CA ILE A 4 -5.32 10.25 4.76
C ILE A 4 -6.21 9.83 5.93
N LYS A 5 -7.30 9.13 5.64
CA LYS A 5 -8.23 8.61 6.66
C LYS A 5 -8.43 7.11 6.53
N THR A 6 -8.54 6.60 5.31
CA THR A 6 -8.82 5.19 5.06
C THR A 6 -7.62 4.52 4.42
N ILE A 7 -7.24 3.37 4.96
CA ILE A 7 -6.03 2.66 4.54
C ILE A 7 -6.35 1.18 4.31
N LEU A 8 -5.89 0.65 3.19
CA LEU A 8 -5.88 -0.79 2.94
C LEU A 8 -4.46 -1.30 3.11
N VAL A 9 -4.27 -2.30 3.95
CA VAL A 9 -2.99 -2.98 4.11
C VAL A 9 -3.07 -4.33 3.41
N VAL A 10 -2.15 -4.59 2.48
CA VAL A 10 -2.05 -5.87 1.78
C VAL A 10 -0.71 -6.46 2.17
N GLU A 11 -0.71 -7.38 3.14
CA GLU A 11 0.48 -7.95 3.75
C GLU A 11 0.17 -9.35 4.24
N ASP A 12 0.94 -10.35 3.78
CA ASP A 12 0.72 -11.75 4.15
C ASP A 12 1.39 -12.14 5.47
N ASP A 13 2.43 -11.45 5.88
CA ASP A 13 3.08 -11.70 7.17
C ASP A 13 2.16 -11.20 8.28
N ARG A 14 1.63 -12.14 9.06
CA ARG A 14 0.63 -11.82 10.09
C ARG A 14 1.21 -10.96 11.20
N PHE A 15 2.46 -11.18 11.55
CA PHE A 15 3.12 -10.40 12.60
C PHE A 15 3.33 -8.95 12.14
N ILE A 16 3.87 -8.76 10.96
CA ILE A 16 4.12 -7.43 10.39
C ILE A 16 2.81 -6.72 10.11
N GLY A 17 1.86 -7.42 9.49
CA GLY A 17 0.55 -6.84 9.17
C GLY A 17 -0.20 -6.40 10.41
N GLU A 18 -0.19 -7.21 11.47
CA GLU A 18 -0.83 -6.84 12.73
C GLU A 18 -0.19 -5.60 13.35
N MET A 19 1.13 -5.50 13.28
CA MET A 19 1.85 -4.34 13.79
C MET A 19 1.42 -3.06 13.06
N TYR A 20 1.38 -3.11 11.74
CA TYR A 20 0.95 -1.96 10.94
C TYR A 20 -0.49 -1.57 11.26
N VAL A 21 -1.39 -2.55 11.24
CA VAL A 21 -2.83 -2.32 11.43
C VAL A 21 -3.09 -1.74 12.82
N ARG A 22 -2.48 -2.33 13.83
CA ARG A 22 -2.65 -1.88 15.22
C ARG A 22 -2.16 -0.45 15.39
N SER A 23 -0.97 -0.15 14.86
CA SER A 23 -0.37 1.18 14.99
C SER A 23 -1.21 2.24 14.28
N LEU A 24 -1.68 1.93 13.08
CA LEU A 24 -2.50 2.87 12.30
C LEU A 24 -3.86 3.09 12.95
N LYS A 25 -4.52 2.04 13.41
CA LYS A 25 -5.82 2.17 14.10
C LYS A 25 -5.69 2.99 15.38
N ARG A 26 -4.60 2.81 16.12
CA ARG A 26 -4.35 3.57 17.35
C ARG A 26 -4.28 5.07 17.06
N GLU A 27 -3.79 5.45 15.89
CA GLU A 27 -3.70 6.85 15.49
C GLU A 27 -5.00 7.40 14.89
N GLY A 28 -6.04 6.59 14.81
CA GLY A 28 -7.36 7.04 14.35
C GLY A 28 -7.66 6.73 12.90
N PHE A 29 -6.78 6.04 12.17
CA PHE A 29 -7.06 5.65 10.78
C PHE A 29 -8.06 4.51 10.74
N GLU A 30 -8.89 4.50 9.69
CA GLU A 30 -9.72 3.35 9.36
C GLU A 30 -8.88 2.42 8.50
N VAL A 31 -8.71 1.16 8.94
CA VAL A 31 -7.78 0.23 8.31
C VAL A 31 -8.49 -1.09 8.01
N ASP A 32 -8.39 -1.53 6.76
CA ASP A 32 -8.75 -2.88 6.36
C ASP A 32 -7.45 -3.61 6.01
N TRP A 33 -7.42 -4.92 6.23
CA TRP A 33 -6.24 -5.73 6.02
C TRP A 33 -6.59 -7.03 5.33
N VAL A 34 -5.88 -7.33 4.24
CA VAL A 34 -5.98 -8.59 3.51
C VAL A 34 -4.59 -9.19 3.35
N ILE A 35 -4.52 -10.48 3.10
CA ILE A 35 -3.26 -11.22 3.17
C ILE A 35 -2.81 -11.84 1.85
N THR A 36 -3.56 -11.69 0.77
CA THR A 36 -3.19 -12.19 -0.56
C THR A 36 -3.28 -11.09 -1.59
N GLY A 37 -2.54 -11.26 -2.69
CA GLY A 37 -2.63 -10.31 -3.80
C GLY A 37 -4.00 -10.32 -4.45
N THR A 38 -4.63 -11.49 -4.56
CA THR A 38 -5.96 -11.63 -5.12
C THR A 38 -6.99 -10.83 -4.32
N ASP A 39 -6.99 -11.00 -3.01
CA ASP A 39 -7.88 -10.22 -2.14
C ASP A 39 -7.49 -8.74 -2.12
N GLY A 40 -6.19 -8.45 -2.24
CA GLY A 40 -5.71 -7.08 -2.34
C GLY A 40 -6.33 -6.35 -3.51
N TYR A 41 -6.31 -6.96 -4.69
CA TYR A 41 -6.94 -6.35 -5.87
C TYR A 41 -8.45 -6.16 -5.67
N LYS A 42 -9.14 -7.22 -5.26
CA LYS A 42 -10.60 -7.16 -5.07
C LYS A 42 -11.00 -6.08 -4.08
N THR A 43 -10.28 -5.99 -2.98
CA THR A 43 -10.60 -5.02 -1.93
C THR A 43 -10.26 -3.59 -2.36
N ALA A 44 -9.12 -3.42 -3.05
CA ALA A 44 -8.70 -2.10 -3.51
C ALA A 44 -9.71 -1.45 -4.46
N VAL A 45 -10.34 -2.25 -5.33
CA VAL A 45 -11.33 -1.72 -6.28
C VAL A 45 -12.74 -1.65 -5.70
N SER A 46 -12.96 -2.20 -4.51
CA SER A 46 -14.30 -2.26 -3.90
C SER A 46 -14.77 -0.92 -3.36
N LYS A 47 -13.85 -0.05 -2.97
CA LYS A 47 -14.17 1.30 -2.49
C LYS A 47 -12.92 2.17 -2.58
N PRO A 48 -13.07 3.51 -2.57
CA PRO A 48 -11.93 4.42 -2.72
C PRO A 48 -11.17 4.56 -1.41
N TYR A 49 -10.12 3.77 -1.22
CA TYR A 49 -9.20 3.96 -0.10
C TYR A 49 -8.32 5.19 -0.37
N ASP A 50 -8.02 5.94 0.67
CA ASP A 50 -7.08 7.06 0.53
C ASP A 50 -5.66 6.57 0.29
N LEU A 51 -5.28 5.47 0.93
CA LEU A 51 -3.94 4.91 0.84
C LEU A 51 -3.99 3.39 0.81
N ILE A 52 -3.18 2.80 -0.04
CA ILE A 52 -2.98 1.35 -0.10
C ILE A 52 -1.51 1.08 0.20
N LEU A 53 -1.24 0.29 1.24
CA LEU A 53 0.09 -0.22 1.55
C LEU A 53 0.18 -1.62 0.96
N LEU A 54 1.02 -1.79 -0.05
CA LEU A 54 1.04 -2.99 -0.87
C LEU A 54 2.39 -3.69 -0.81
N ASP A 55 2.42 -4.86 -0.17
CA ASP A 55 3.61 -5.70 -0.17
C ASP A 55 3.84 -6.28 -1.56
N ILE A 56 5.10 -6.43 -1.95
CA ILE A 56 5.46 -7.04 -3.23
C ILE A 56 5.34 -8.56 -3.17
N MET A 57 5.82 -9.17 -2.09
CA MET A 57 5.91 -10.63 -1.98
C MET A 57 4.64 -11.18 -1.34
N LEU A 58 3.63 -11.42 -2.17
CA LEU A 58 2.32 -11.87 -1.71
C LEU A 58 1.99 -13.25 -2.30
N PRO A 59 1.22 -14.07 -1.57
CA PRO A 59 0.70 -15.32 -2.14
C PRO A 59 -0.40 -15.03 -3.17
N GLU A 60 -0.65 -16.01 -4.03
CA GLU A 60 -1.63 -16.03 -5.12
C GLU A 60 -1.27 -15.06 -6.24
N GLU A 61 -1.17 -13.78 -5.97
CA GLU A 61 -0.80 -12.77 -6.95
C GLU A 61 0.20 -11.82 -6.31
N GLN A 62 1.37 -11.67 -6.92
CA GLN A 62 2.40 -10.79 -6.36
C GLN A 62 2.00 -9.32 -6.43
N GLY A 63 2.54 -8.53 -5.51
CA GLY A 63 2.21 -7.11 -5.42
C GLY A 63 2.48 -6.32 -6.71
N THR A 64 3.55 -6.65 -7.43
CA THR A 64 3.85 -6.01 -8.71
C THR A 64 2.74 -6.27 -9.74
N GLN A 65 2.21 -7.49 -9.77
CA GLN A 65 1.12 -7.84 -10.67
C GLN A 65 -0.18 -7.13 -10.26
N VAL A 66 -0.44 -7.07 -8.96
CA VAL A 66 -1.60 -6.33 -8.43
C VAL A 66 -1.52 -4.88 -8.86
N LEU A 67 -0.37 -4.26 -8.72
CA LEU A 67 -0.16 -2.85 -9.08
C LEU A 67 -0.39 -2.63 -10.58
N ILE A 68 0.11 -3.53 -11.43
CA ILE A 68 -0.10 -3.45 -12.88
C ILE A 68 -1.59 -3.53 -13.21
N ARG A 69 -2.32 -4.42 -12.55
CA ARG A 69 -3.76 -4.53 -12.77
C ARG A 69 -4.52 -3.30 -12.28
N LEU A 70 -4.09 -2.72 -11.18
CA LEU A 70 -4.73 -1.52 -10.62
C LEU A 70 -4.46 -0.28 -11.45
N ARG A 71 -3.26 -0.16 -12.01
CA ARG A 71 -2.81 1.06 -12.72
C ARG A 71 -2.19 0.76 -14.09
N GLY A 72 -2.78 -0.17 -14.85
CA GLY A 72 -2.34 -0.48 -16.22
C GLY A 72 -2.89 0.54 -17.21
N GLU A 73 -3.55 0.05 -18.25
CA GLU A 73 -4.14 0.91 -19.28
C GLU A 73 -5.20 1.84 -18.72
N LYS A 74 -5.95 1.36 -17.73
CA LYS A 74 -6.97 2.14 -17.05
C LYS A 74 -6.66 2.16 -15.55
N ASP A 75 -6.65 3.34 -14.98
CA ASP A 75 -6.45 3.48 -13.54
C ASP A 75 -7.73 3.08 -12.81
N MET A 76 -7.69 1.92 -12.16
CA MET A 76 -8.84 1.38 -11.43
C MET A 76 -9.02 2.01 -10.05
N ILE A 77 -8.03 2.76 -9.59
CA ILE A 77 -8.02 3.37 -8.24
C ILE A 77 -7.56 4.83 -8.30
N PRO A 78 -8.24 5.67 -9.11
CA PRO A 78 -7.76 7.04 -9.35
C PRO A 78 -7.73 7.92 -8.11
N LEU A 79 -8.45 7.56 -7.05
CA LEU A 79 -8.49 8.35 -5.82
C LEU A 79 -7.59 7.79 -4.71
N SER A 80 -6.80 6.75 -4.99
CA SER A 80 -5.95 6.10 -3.99
C SER A 80 -4.48 6.41 -4.23
N ARG A 81 -3.76 6.68 -3.15
CA ARG A 81 -2.30 6.65 -3.14
C ARG A 81 -1.85 5.21 -2.92
N VAL A 82 -0.73 4.82 -3.50
CA VAL A 82 -0.14 3.49 -3.29
C VAL A 82 1.31 3.64 -2.86
N ILE A 83 1.63 3.03 -1.72
CA ILE A 83 3.00 2.87 -1.25
C ILE A 83 3.33 1.38 -1.30
N VAL A 84 4.37 1.03 -2.03
CA VAL A 84 4.82 -0.36 -2.14
C VAL A 84 5.79 -0.68 -1.01
N LEU A 85 5.61 -1.84 -0.39
CA LEU A 85 6.48 -2.32 0.69
C LEU A 85 7.36 -3.44 0.17
N THR A 86 8.66 -3.34 0.38
CA THR A 86 9.63 -4.33 -0.11
C THR A 86 10.60 -4.72 1.01
N ASN A 87 11.09 -5.97 0.97
CA ASN A 87 12.05 -6.46 1.97
C ASN A 87 13.47 -5.94 1.73
N PHE A 88 13.78 -5.55 0.50
CA PHE A 88 15.11 -5.08 0.14
C PHE A 88 15.01 -4.21 -1.09
N ASP A 89 16.10 -3.51 -1.42
CA ASP A 89 16.15 -2.70 -2.63
C ASP A 89 15.94 -3.57 -3.86
N GLN A 90 15.06 -3.11 -4.74
CA GLN A 90 14.81 -3.79 -6.00
C GLN A 90 15.89 -3.43 -7.01
N ASP A 91 16.05 -4.26 -8.04
CA ASP A 91 16.89 -3.89 -9.16
C ASP A 91 16.27 -2.66 -9.86
N ASP A 92 17.07 -2.00 -10.69
CA ASP A 92 16.65 -0.75 -11.32
C ASP A 92 15.39 -0.91 -12.16
N GLN A 93 15.27 -2.03 -12.88
CA GLN A 93 14.12 -2.27 -13.73
C GLN A 93 12.83 -2.42 -12.92
N SER A 94 12.88 -3.21 -11.85
CA SER A 94 11.73 -3.39 -10.98
C SER A 94 11.34 -2.09 -10.28
N ARG A 95 12.35 -1.33 -9.83
CA ARG A 95 12.12 -0.04 -9.19
C ARG A 95 11.43 0.94 -10.14
N MET A 96 11.91 1.03 -11.38
CA MET A 96 11.32 1.93 -12.37
C MET A 96 9.88 1.57 -12.68
N ALA A 97 9.59 0.27 -12.81
CA ALA A 97 8.23 -0.19 -13.06
C ALA A 97 7.29 0.19 -11.91
N MET A 98 7.77 0.08 -10.67
CA MET A 98 6.97 0.46 -9.50
C MET A 98 6.79 1.96 -9.38
N GLU A 99 7.86 2.73 -9.57
CA GLU A 99 7.82 4.18 -9.45
C GLU A 99 6.87 4.83 -10.45
N SER A 100 6.70 4.22 -11.63
CA SER A 100 5.79 4.76 -12.63
C SER A 100 4.32 4.59 -12.26
N LYS A 101 3.99 3.70 -11.30
CA LYS A 101 2.61 3.36 -10.98
C LYS A 101 2.27 3.54 -9.51
N ALA A 102 3.26 3.61 -8.65
CA ALA A 102 3.08 3.83 -7.21
C ALA A 102 3.48 5.26 -6.86
N ASP A 103 2.95 5.75 -5.75
CA ASP A 103 3.32 7.08 -5.22
C ASP A 103 4.65 7.04 -4.48
N GLY A 104 5.09 5.86 -4.08
CA GLY A 104 6.36 5.68 -3.44
C GLY A 104 6.58 4.24 -3.02
N TYR A 105 7.74 3.96 -2.45
CA TYR A 105 8.01 2.64 -1.88
C TYR A 105 8.80 2.79 -0.58
N LEU A 106 8.71 1.79 0.28
CA LEU A 106 9.42 1.74 1.55
C LEU A 106 10.07 0.37 1.71
N ILE A 107 11.27 0.35 2.29
CA ILE A 107 11.97 -0.89 2.61
C ILE A 107 11.52 -1.32 4.01
N LYS A 108 10.95 -2.52 4.12
CA LYS A 108 10.36 -3.00 5.37
C LYS A 108 11.34 -2.98 6.54
N ALA A 109 12.61 -3.31 6.30
CA ALA A 109 13.62 -3.33 7.35
C ALA A 109 13.84 -1.94 7.98
N ASP A 110 13.52 -0.89 7.25
CA ASP A 110 13.72 0.50 7.69
C ASP A 110 12.46 1.10 8.32
N ILE A 111 11.33 0.36 8.30
CA ILE A 111 10.06 0.89 8.79
C ILE A 111 9.86 0.49 10.25
N THR A 112 9.74 1.51 11.11
CA THR A 112 9.23 1.33 12.47
C THR A 112 7.78 1.80 12.49
N PRO A 113 6.97 1.38 13.49
CA PRO A 113 5.61 1.89 13.60
C PRO A 113 5.55 3.42 13.63
N ARG A 114 6.48 4.06 14.34
CA ARG A 114 6.54 5.52 14.41
C ARG A 114 6.82 6.13 13.04
N LYS A 115 7.78 5.58 12.30
CA LYS A 115 8.11 6.07 10.96
C LYS A 115 6.94 5.95 10.01
N LEU A 116 6.25 4.81 10.04
CA LEU A 116 5.07 4.59 9.21
C LEU A 116 4.01 5.65 9.50
N ILE A 117 3.72 5.89 10.76
CA ILE A 117 2.74 6.91 11.17
C ILE A 117 3.16 8.29 10.69
N GLU A 118 4.43 8.65 10.84
CA GLU A 118 4.93 9.95 10.39
C GLU A 118 4.75 10.13 8.88
N ILE A 119 5.10 9.10 8.11
CA ILE A 119 4.97 9.13 6.65
C ILE A 119 3.51 9.31 6.25
N VAL A 120 2.61 8.53 6.83
CA VAL A 120 1.18 8.58 6.49
C VAL A 120 0.58 9.93 6.86
N LYS A 121 0.96 10.48 8.00
CA LYS A 121 0.42 11.78 8.44
C LYS A 121 0.85 12.93 7.56
N GLN A 122 1.97 12.81 6.85
CA GLN A 122 2.43 13.83 5.93
C GLN A 122 1.83 13.70 4.53
N MET A 123 1.19 12.58 4.23
CA MET A 123 0.57 12.35 2.93
C MET A 123 -0.79 13.06 2.87
N THR A 124 -1.17 13.42 1.65
CA THR A 124 -2.50 13.97 1.36
C THR A 124 -3.22 13.09 0.36
N THR A 125 -4.54 13.17 0.36
CA THR A 125 -5.36 12.42 -0.59
C THR A 125 -5.14 12.91 -2.02
N VAL A 126 -5.51 12.06 -3.00
CA VAL A 126 -5.49 12.45 -4.40
C VAL A 126 -6.58 13.48 -4.63
N THR A 127 -6.26 14.55 -5.34
CA THR A 127 -7.25 15.56 -5.74
C THR A 127 -8.03 15.00 -6.94
N PRO A 128 -9.37 14.93 -6.85
CA PRO A 128 -10.20 14.44 -7.96
C PRO A 128 -10.09 15.30 -9.20
#